data_628386bdf4cf14ca09d9cce63110578e
#
_entry.id   628386bdf4cf14ca09d9cce63110578e
#
_cell.length_a   1.000
_cell.length_b   1.000
_cell.length_c   1.000
_cell.angle_alpha   90.00
_cell.angle_beta   90.00
_cell.angle_gamma   90.00
#
_symmetry.space_group_name_H-M   'P 1'
#
loop_
_entity.id
_entity.type
_entity.pdbx_description
1 polymer ?
#
loop_
_entity_poly.entity_id
_entity_poly.type
_entity_poly.pdbx_seq_one_letter_code
_entity_poly.pdbx_strand_id
1 'polypeptide(L)'
;MRKKVFACAVCAVIGLLAASCAKNEDESNETLRERSFEAWIQLYAPNAEKLDGGIYVEKLKSSEQPEALTPADVDTWVMINYTGRAMASGDVVVTRDPEIAKYQGTFNYYTHYTPDYVPFTPYNSIYYGSDLNLIVGNYLALGHMKEGDIWRVYIPSDLAYGSSGYSYEYSGFGGQNALGANIPVVMDLELVRVVKDPEKYEASLVQNYAVGQLNMNLTDTVRTNLDLKPISFGKDTATIKKDSTVSVYFVGRFLDGFVFDTNIEDTAKKYNLTQYASSGKYEPISVDVGASEEEETTSSNIVIRGMDIALTKMVYGETATMVFTSTYGYGSSGQFPTFTANSSTGSVNRGTIMPPYTPLVFEVTVAPQYGDGSLLFPYTTYAVQHLLDDEVDGVWVTGYVNGVVDGSDYKQWIDTLTNITEAGIKDNLMLGNTNGSGIKPEDCFPVMLPEGKVRDALNIPDNQGTVFRQKIKVFGNIRKYKGTRGLVEVTDYRK
;
A
#
# COMPACT_ATOMS: atom_id res chain seq x y z
N MET A 1 24.56 -49.42 73.89
CA MET A 1 23.36 -49.58 73.01
C MET A 1 22.72 -48.27 72.51
N ARG A 2 22.79 -47.14 73.21
CA ARG A 2 22.14 -45.87 72.77
C ARG A 2 22.76 -45.17 71.58
N LYS A 3 24.04 -45.35 71.26
CA LYS A 3 24.71 -44.70 70.10
C LYS A 3 24.44 -45.36 68.75
N LYS A 4 24.11 -46.68 68.74
CA LYS A 4 23.79 -47.37 67.48
C LYS A 4 22.34 -47.13 66.99
N VAL A 5 21.42 -46.85 67.89
CA VAL A 5 20.03 -46.58 67.58
C VAL A 5 19.90 -45.17 66.94
N PHE A 6 20.74 -44.19 67.36
CA PHE A 6 20.71 -42.84 66.82
C PHE A 6 21.28 -42.78 65.40
N ALA A 7 22.28 -43.59 65.07
CA ALA A 7 22.84 -43.67 63.73
C ALA A 7 21.83 -44.26 62.68
N CYS A 8 21.05 -45.27 63.07
CA CYS A 8 20.02 -45.85 62.21
C CYS A 8 18.81 -44.92 61.98
N ALA A 9 18.43 -44.13 62.99
CA ALA A 9 17.33 -43.14 62.84
C ALA A 9 17.72 -42.01 61.95
N VAL A 10 18.97 -41.52 62.01
CA VAL A 10 19.44 -40.42 61.07
C VAL A 10 19.61 -40.95 59.67
N CYS A 11 20.09 -42.18 59.45
CA CYS A 11 20.14 -42.75 58.09
C CYS A 11 18.73 -43.02 57.50
N ALA A 12 17.73 -43.37 58.31
CA ALA A 12 16.36 -43.57 57.85
C ALA A 12 15.67 -42.23 57.49
N VAL A 13 15.96 -41.14 58.21
CA VAL A 13 15.43 -39.82 57.91
C VAL A 13 16.12 -39.24 56.68
N ILE A 14 17.43 -39.45 56.48
CA ILE A 14 18.12 -39.01 55.24
C ILE A 14 17.65 -39.85 54.03
N GLY A 15 17.38 -41.12 54.19
CA GLY A 15 16.83 -42.00 53.17
C GLY A 15 15.39 -41.58 52.73
N LEU A 16 14.55 -41.11 53.66
CA LEU A 16 13.21 -40.61 53.41
C LEU A 16 13.24 -39.23 52.78
N LEU A 17 14.20 -38.39 53.09
CA LEU A 17 14.36 -37.08 52.40
C LEU A 17 14.94 -37.24 50.98
N ALA A 18 15.81 -38.23 50.75
CA ALA A 18 16.28 -38.51 49.39
C ALA A 18 15.25 -39.23 48.55
N ALA A 19 14.30 -39.99 49.10
CA ALA A 19 13.21 -40.61 48.38
C ALA A 19 12.08 -39.58 48.04
N SER A 20 12.00 -38.44 48.74
CA SER A 20 11.07 -37.38 48.46
C SER A 20 11.52 -36.45 47.30
N CYS A 21 12.81 -36.45 46.98
CA CYS A 21 13.35 -35.69 45.85
C CYS A 21 13.36 -36.48 44.51
N ALA A 22 13.04 -37.78 44.54
CA ALA A 22 13.14 -38.66 43.38
C ALA A 22 11.79 -38.92 42.69
N LYS A 23 10.82 -38.04 42.85
CA LYS A 23 9.46 -38.26 42.34
C LYS A 23 8.96 -37.22 41.36
N ASN A 24 9.81 -36.64 40.56
CA ASN A 24 9.38 -35.69 39.50
C ASN A 24 10.30 -35.71 38.28
N GLU A 25 10.88 -36.84 37.91
CA GLU A 25 11.77 -36.92 36.75
C GLU A 25 11.04 -37.22 35.42
N ASP A 26 9.72 -37.39 35.40
CA ASP A 26 8.97 -37.76 34.19
C ASP A 26 7.79 -36.83 33.85
N GLU A 27 7.74 -35.63 34.42
CA GLU A 27 6.75 -34.67 33.91
C GLU A 27 7.25 -34.04 32.60
N SER A 28 6.44 -34.17 31.55
CA SER A 28 6.77 -33.54 30.26
C SER A 28 6.88 -32.03 30.42
N ASN A 29 7.71 -31.38 29.59
CA ASN A 29 7.80 -29.93 29.55
C ASN A 29 6.44 -29.28 29.26
N GLU A 30 5.55 -29.99 28.60
CA GLU A 30 4.18 -29.59 28.28
C GLU A 30 3.34 -29.50 29.56
N THR A 31 3.36 -30.54 30.42
CA THR A 31 2.67 -30.55 31.72
C THR A 31 3.15 -29.42 32.62
N LEU A 32 4.44 -29.13 32.63
CA LEU A 32 5.01 -28.02 33.43
C LEU A 32 4.54 -26.65 32.92
N ARG A 33 4.47 -26.48 31.61
CA ARG A 33 3.93 -25.22 30.99
C ARG A 33 2.44 -25.02 31.33
N GLU A 34 1.66 -26.08 31.21
CA GLU A 34 0.24 -26.06 31.53
C GLU A 34 0.00 -25.68 32.99
N ARG A 35 0.71 -26.30 33.93
CA ARG A 35 0.63 -25.96 35.34
C ARG A 35 1.07 -24.53 35.64
N SER A 36 2.10 -24.04 34.99
CA SER A 36 2.58 -22.66 35.14
C SER A 36 1.53 -21.67 34.65
N PHE A 37 0.87 -21.95 33.51
CA PHE A 37 -0.22 -21.16 32.96
C PHE A 37 -1.42 -21.12 33.92
N GLU A 38 -1.88 -22.28 34.42
CA GLU A 38 -2.99 -22.36 35.36
C GLU A 38 -2.68 -21.66 36.69
N ALA A 39 -1.47 -21.81 37.21
CA ALA A 39 -1.04 -21.13 38.43
C ALA A 39 -1.05 -19.59 38.24
N TRP A 40 -0.62 -19.11 37.08
CA TRP A 40 -0.68 -17.69 36.78
C TRP A 40 -2.14 -17.18 36.73
N ILE A 41 -3.06 -17.92 36.08
CA ILE A 41 -4.49 -17.58 36.05
C ILE A 41 -5.06 -17.47 37.45
N GLN A 42 -4.79 -18.45 38.31
CA GLN A 42 -5.27 -18.46 39.71
C GLN A 42 -4.78 -17.23 40.51
N LEU A 43 -3.56 -16.75 40.23
CA LEU A 43 -2.98 -15.60 40.92
C LEU A 43 -3.43 -14.25 40.39
N TYR A 44 -3.54 -14.11 39.08
CA TYR A 44 -3.70 -12.80 38.43
C TYR A 44 -5.02 -12.59 37.72
N ALA A 45 -5.75 -13.67 37.41
CA ALA A 45 -7.07 -13.64 36.79
C ALA A 45 -8.03 -14.64 37.45
N PRO A 46 -8.22 -14.59 38.79
CA PRO A 46 -8.99 -15.60 39.54
C PRO A 46 -10.47 -15.66 39.17
N ASN A 47 -10.99 -14.63 38.50
CA ASN A 47 -12.38 -14.57 38.04
C ASN A 47 -12.55 -15.02 36.58
N ALA A 48 -11.48 -15.39 35.90
CA ALA A 48 -11.54 -15.84 34.51
C ALA A 48 -12.25 -17.21 34.44
N GLU A 49 -13.19 -17.32 33.53
CA GLU A 49 -13.96 -18.54 33.25
C GLU A 49 -13.15 -19.45 32.32
N LYS A 50 -12.98 -20.73 32.68
CA LYS A 50 -12.33 -21.72 31.82
C LYS A 50 -13.32 -22.18 30.75
N LEU A 51 -12.93 -22.06 29.48
CA LEU A 51 -13.66 -22.60 28.34
C LEU A 51 -13.03 -23.91 27.82
N ASP A 52 -13.75 -24.56 26.91
CA ASP A 52 -13.27 -25.72 26.19
C ASP A 52 -11.95 -25.41 25.46
N GLY A 53 -11.06 -26.41 25.36
CA GLY A 53 -9.75 -26.25 24.76
C GLY A 53 -8.67 -25.68 25.69
N GLY A 54 -9.01 -25.29 26.95
CA GLY A 54 -8.04 -24.85 27.95
C GLY A 54 -7.69 -23.36 27.92
N ILE A 55 -8.47 -22.55 27.22
CA ILE A 55 -8.41 -21.08 27.32
C ILE A 55 -9.21 -20.59 28.52
N TYR A 56 -8.88 -19.38 29.00
CA TYR A 56 -9.65 -18.70 30.04
C TYR A 56 -10.11 -17.33 29.53
N VAL A 57 -11.28 -16.86 29.98
CA VAL A 57 -11.88 -15.61 29.49
C VAL A 57 -12.42 -14.73 30.59
N GLU A 58 -12.32 -13.43 30.41
CA GLU A 58 -13.04 -12.41 31.16
C GLU A 58 -13.87 -11.57 30.17
N LYS A 59 -15.16 -11.48 30.41
CA LYS A 59 -16.09 -10.71 29.58
C LYS A 59 -16.00 -9.24 29.96
N LEU A 60 -15.25 -8.44 29.20
CA LEU A 60 -15.06 -7.01 29.47
C LEU A 60 -16.30 -6.21 29.05
N LYS A 61 -16.96 -6.63 27.98
CA LYS A 61 -18.21 -6.07 27.47
C LYS A 61 -19.04 -7.18 26.85
N SER A 62 -20.33 -7.23 27.17
CA SER A 62 -21.27 -8.11 26.50
C SER A 62 -22.14 -7.31 25.55
N SER A 63 -22.49 -7.92 24.42
CA SER A 63 -23.39 -7.33 23.45
C SER A 63 -24.77 -7.06 24.07
N GLU A 64 -25.29 -5.87 23.85
CA GLU A 64 -26.64 -5.49 24.26
C GLU A 64 -27.70 -5.80 23.18
N GLN A 65 -27.26 -6.27 22.00
CA GLN A 65 -28.14 -6.53 20.88
C GLN A 65 -28.76 -7.93 20.99
N PRO A 66 -30.09 -8.07 21.06
CA PRO A 66 -30.75 -9.37 21.18
C PRO A 66 -30.50 -10.29 19.99
N GLU A 67 -30.38 -9.70 18.79
CA GLU A 67 -30.18 -10.38 17.50
C GLU A 67 -28.69 -10.48 17.10
N ALA A 68 -27.76 -10.21 18.04
CA ALA A 68 -26.34 -10.30 17.75
C ALA A 68 -25.95 -11.71 17.26
N LEU A 69 -25.24 -11.77 16.14
CA LEU A 69 -24.82 -13.02 15.54
C LEU A 69 -23.64 -13.61 16.29
N THR A 70 -23.58 -14.93 16.30
CA THR A 70 -22.42 -15.72 16.75
C THR A 70 -21.83 -16.44 15.54
N PRO A 71 -20.51 -16.53 15.39
CA PRO A 71 -19.90 -17.36 14.37
C PRO A 71 -20.28 -18.83 14.60
N ALA A 72 -21.04 -19.41 13.68
CA ALA A 72 -21.59 -20.76 13.86
C ALA A 72 -21.05 -21.77 12.84
N ASP A 73 -20.66 -21.27 11.65
CA ASP A 73 -20.33 -22.10 10.50
C ASP A 73 -18.91 -21.85 9.98
N VAL A 74 -18.29 -22.87 9.41
CA VAL A 74 -16.91 -22.85 8.92
C VAL A 74 -16.70 -21.85 7.77
N ASP A 75 -17.77 -21.55 7.00
CA ASP A 75 -17.72 -20.61 5.88
C ASP A 75 -18.09 -19.17 6.28
N THR A 76 -18.20 -18.91 7.58
CA THR A 76 -18.48 -17.58 8.10
C THR A 76 -17.19 -16.76 8.18
N TRP A 77 -17.29 -15.46 7.88
CA TRP A 77 -16.22 -14.50 8.04
C TRP A 77 -16.48 -13.64 9.28
N VAL A 78 -15.40 -13.21 9.94
CA VAL A 78 -15.47 -12.34 11.10
C VAL A 78 -14.61 -11.11 10.92
N MET A 79 -15.08 -9.99 11.45
CA MET A 79 -14.30 -8.78 11.63
C MET A 79 -13.94 -8.65 13.10
N ILE A 80 -12.65 -8.60 13.41
CA ILE A 80 -12.13 -8.60 14.77
C ILE A 80 -11.13 -7.47 15.02
N ASN A 81 -11.26 -6.81 16.17
CA ASN A 81 -10.20 -5.99 16.73
C ASN A 81 -9.49 -6.76 17.83
N TYR A 82 -8.21 -6.52 17.99
CA TYR A 82 -7.45 -7.15 19.06
C TYR A 82 -6.20 -6.38 19.45
N THR A 83 -5.78 -6.62 20.70
CA THR A 83 -4.44 -6.30 21.18
C THR A 83 -3.91 -7.50 21.98
N GLY A 84 -2.88 -8.12 21.46
CA GLY A 84 -2.21 -9.28 22.06
C GLY A 84 -0.96 -8.88 22.82
N ARG A 85 -0.80 -9.46 24.02
CA ARG A 85 0.35 -9.21 24.90
C ARG A 85 0.98 -10.50 25.34
N ALA A 86 2.28 -10.49 25.53
CA ALA A 86 2.98 -11.56 26.25
C ALA A 86 2.47 -11.60 27.70
N MET A 87 1.98 -12.76 28.15
CA MET A 87 1.25 -12.89 29.41
C MET A 87 2.07 -12.49 30.63
N ALA A 88 3.35 -12.85 30.67
CA ALA A 88 4.20 -12.60 31.84
C ALA A 88 4.75 -11.16 31.90
N SER A 89 5.13 -10.57 30.77
CA SER A 89 5.74 -9.23 30.73
C SER A 89 4.71 -8.12 30.49
N GLY A 90 3.56 -8.43 29.87
CA GLY A 90 2.58 -7.44 29.43
C GLY A 90 2.96 -6.71 28.16
N ASP A 91 4.09 -7.05 27.54
CA ASP A 91 4.56 -6.42 26.31
C ASP A 91 3.59 -6.69 25.15
N VAL A 92 3.24 -5.65 24.42
CA VAL A 92 2.37 -5.75 23.24
C VAL A 92 3.11 -6.47 22.12
N VAL A 93 2.51 -7.55 21.63
CA VAL A 93 3.01 -8.38 20.53
C VAL A 93 2.35 -7.97 19.22
N VAL A 94 1.03 -7.83 19.23
CA VAL A 94 0.21 -7.45 18.07
C VAL A 94 -0.90 -6.51 18.50
N THR A 95 -1.28 -5.58 17.62
CA THR A 95 -2.43 -4.68 17.89
C THR A 95 -3.04 -4.14 16.61
N ARG A 96 -4.37 -3.96 16.63
CA ARG A 96 -5.11 -3.22 15.60
C ARG A 96 -5.44 -1.79 16.05
N ASP A 97 -4.99 -1.38 17.24
CA ASP A 97 -5.16 -0.02 17.75
C ASP A 97 -3.98 0.86 17.33
N PRO A 98 -4.20 1.92 16.51
CA PRO A 98 -3.14 2.79 16.03
C PRO A 98 -2.46 3.59 17.16
N GLU A 99 -3.18 3.92 18.25
CA GLU A 99 -2.60 4.67 19.37
C GLU A 99 -1.68 3.78 20.20
N ILE A 100 -2.06 2.50 20.40
CA ILE A 100 -1.17 1.53 21.03
C ILE A 100 0.07 1.31 20.16
N ALA A 101 -0.09 1.18 18.84
CA ALA A 101 1.03 1.02 17.92
C ALA A 101 1.98 2.23 17.94
N LYS A 102 1.45 3.46 18.01
CA LYS A 102 2.25 4.69 18.17
C LYS A 102 3.01 4.71 19.49
N TYR A 103 2.34 4.37 20.58
CA TYR A 103 2.97 4.30 21.89
C TYR A 103 4.11 3.28 21.96
N GLN A 104 3.95 2.15 21.28
CA GLN A 104 4.96 1.09 21.17
C GLN A 104 6.07 1.39 20.15
N GLY A 105 5.92 2.44 19.33
CA GLY A 105 6.85 2.75 18.24
C GLY A 105 6.77 1.79 17.05
N THR A 106 5.69 1.02 16.92
CA THR A 106 5.45 0.06 15.84
C THR A 106 4.49 0.59 14.76
N PHE A 107 3.95 1.79 14.98
CA PHE A 107 3.04 2.41 14.01
C PHE A 107 3.72 2.64 12.65
N ASN A 108 3.00 2.32 11.59
CA ASN A 108 3.41 2.69 10.23
C ASN A 108 2.21 3.19 9.40
N TYR A 109 2.49 4.02 8.40
CA TYR A 109 1.48 4.64 7.56
C TYR A 109 0.91 3.70 6.48
N TYR A 110 1.47 2.51 6.31
CA TYR A 110 1.02 1.51 5.34
C TYR A 110 0.04 0.50 5.95
N THR A 111 -0.04 0.43 7.27
CA THR A 111 -1.01 -0.42 7.96
C THR A 111 -2.34 0.31 8.06
N HIS A 112 -3.36 -0.28 7.51
CA HIS A 112 -4.74 0.14 7.71
C HIS A 112 -5.23 -0.43 9.03
N TYR A 113 -5.17 0.38 10.09
CA TYR A 113 -5.58 0.01 11.45
C TYR A 113 -7.10 -0.02 11.58
N THR A 114 -7.70 -1.09 11.08
CA THR A 114 -9.13 -1.40 11.16
C THR A 114 -9.29 -2.84 11.61
N PRO A 115 -10.52 -3.28 11.96
CA PRO A 115 -10.77 -4.68 12.25
C PRO A 115 -10.26 -5.59 11.14
N ASP A 116 -9.55 -6.64 11.50
CA ASP A 116 -9.14 -7.67 10.57
C ASP A 116 -10.36 -8.44 10.07
N TYR A 117 -10.43 -8.67 8.77
CA TYR A 117 -11.49 -9.43 8.11
C TYR A 117 -10.96 -10.80 7.71
N VAL A 118 -11.34 -11.84 8.46
CA VAL A 118 -10.77 -13.18 8.35
C VAL A 118 -11.84 -14.26 8.30
N PRO A 119 -11.57 -15.40 7.61
CA PRO A 119 -12.47 -16.54 7.64
C PRO A 119 -12.51 -17.15 9.05
N PHE A 120 -13.68 -17.48 9.53
CA PHE A 120 -13.87 -18.21 10.78
C PHE A 120 -13.63 -19.69 10.53
N THR A 121 -12.38 -20.14 10.67
CA THR A 121 -11.99 -21.53 10.46
C THR A 121 -11.18 -22.05 11.65
N PRO A 122 -11.30 -23.35 12.01
CA PRO A 122 -10.55 -23.93 13.11
C PRO A 122 -9.06 -24.15 12.78
N TYR A 123 -8.69 -24.04 11.53
CA TYR A 123 -7.31 -24.18 11.08
C TYR A 123 -6.76 -22.83 10.70
N ASN A 124 -6.03 -22.27 11.60
CA ASN A 124 -5.28 -21.15 11.25
C ASN A 124 -3.84 -21.41 11.09
N SER A 125 -3.57 -22.04 10.00
CA SER A 125 -2.38 -21.57 9.33
C SER A 125 -2.57 -20.07 9.15
N ILE A 126 -1.66 -19.31 9.72
CA ILE A 126 -1.32 -17.96 9.33
C ILE A 126 -1.89 -17.66 7.96
N TYR A 127 -3.06 -17.01 7.91
CA TYR A 127 -3.59 -16.59 6.66
C TYR A 127 -2.67 -15.46 6.21
N TYR A 128 -1.76 -15.77 5.26
CA TYR A 128 -0.91 -14.82 4.55
C TYR A 128 0.30 -14.20 5.27
N GLY A 129 0.94 -14.86 6.21
CA GLY A 129 2.21 -14.37 6.75
C GLY A 129 2.16 -12.97 7.37
N SER A 130 0.97 -12.52 7.74
CA SER A 130 0.69 -11.20 8.30
C SER A 130 -0.03 -11.34 9.63
N ASP A 131 -0.30 -10.21 10.26
CA ASP A 131 -0.97 -10.10 11.54
C ASP A 131 -2.41 -10.63 11.58
N LEU A 132 -2.94 -11.09 10.45
CA LEU A 132 -4.28 -11.64 10.27
C LEU A 132 -4.41 -13.04 10.88
N ASN A 133 -3.97 -13.20 12.11
CA ASN A 133 -3.96 -14.50 12.75
C ASN A 133 -5.17 -14.70 13.65
N LEU A 134 -6.09 -15.51 13.16
CA LEU A 134 -7.03 -16.16 14.04
C LEU A 134 -6.32 -17.34 14.73
N ILE A 135 -5.41 -17.10 15.69
CA ILE A 135 -4.79 -18.17 16.46
C ILE A 135 -5.88 -19.05 17.10
N VAL A 136 -5.54 -20.32 17.36
CA VAL A 136 -6.55 -21.30 17.82
C VAL A 136 -7.30 -20.81 19.07
N GLY A 137 -6.60 -20.17 19.99
CA GLY A 137 -7.24 -19.59 21.19
C GLY A 137 -8.28 -18.52 20.86
N ASN A 138 -8.02 -17.64 19.88
CA ASN A 138 -9.00 -16.64 19.43
C ASN A 138 -10.21 -17.32 18.75
N TYR A 139 -9.97 -18.32 17.90
CA TYR A 139 -11.03 -19.09 17.26
C TYR A 139 -11.98 -19.72 18.30
N LEU A 140 -11.43 -20.36 19.34
CA LEU A 140 -12.21 -20.96 20.41
C LEU A 140 -13.06 -19.91 21.15
N ALA A 141 -12.46 -18.76 21.49
CA ALA A 141 -13.19 -17.68 22.16
C ALA A 141 -14.32 -17.13 21.28
N LEU A 142 -14.02 -16.82 20.02
CA LEU A 142 -14.97 -16.26 19.06
C LEU A 142 -16.20 -17.16 18.85
N GLY A 143 -16.04 -18.49 18.93
CA GLY A 143 -17.15 -19.43 18.84
C GLY A 143 -18.19 -19.26 19.94
N HIS A 144 -17.84 -18.60 21.05
CA HIS A 144 -18.73 -18.31 22.17
C HIS A 144 -19.15 -16.82 22.25
N MET A 145 -18.53 -15.94 21.43
CA MET A 145 -18.80 -14.50 21.41
C MET A 145 -19.98 -14.17 20.50
N LYS A 146 -20.58 -13.02 20.77
CA LYS A 146 -21.57 -12.37 19.90
C LYS A 146 -21.01 -11.08 19.33
N GLU A 147 -21.55 -10.63 18.20
CA GLU A 147 -21.23 -9.29 17.66
C GLU A 147 -21.36 -8.22 18.73
N GLY A 148 -20.32 -7.42 18.93
CA GLY A 148 -20.23 -6.37 19.93
C GLY A 148 -19.66 -6.80 21.27
N ASP A 149 -19.36 -8.09 21.48
CA ASP A 149 -18.65 -8.57 22.66
C ASP A 149 -17.17 -8.14 22.62
N ILE A 150 -16.63 -7.81 23.80
CA ILE A 150 -15.19 -7.59 24.02
C ILE A 150 -14.78 -8.49 25.18
N TRP A 151 -13.86 -9.41 24.91
CA TRP A 151 -13.38 -10.35 25.91
C TRP A 151 -11.86 -10.25 26.05
N ARG A 152 -11.38 -10.47 27.27
CA ARG A 152 -9.98 -10.76 27.51
C ARG A 152 -9.79 -12.25 27.54
N VAL A 153 -8.97 -12.75 26.63
CA VAL A 153 -8.73 -14.18 26.44
C VAL A 153 -7.29 -14.50 26.84
N TYR A 154 -7.14 -15.42 27.76
CA TYR A 154 -5.87 -15.95 28.21
C TYR A 154 -5.60 -17.26 27.46
N ILE A 155 -4.56 -17.31 26.70
CA ILE A 155 -4.29 -18.36 25.73
C ILE A 155 -2.96 -19.04 26.04
N PRO A 156 -2.95 -20.36 26.34
CA PRO A 156 -1.71 -21.09 26.53
C PRO A 156 -0.91 -21.12 25.23
N SER A 157 0.40 -21.26 25.33
CA SER A 157 1.32 -21.07 24.20
C SER A 157 1.05 -21.98 23.00
N ASP A 158 0.61 -23.19 23.21
CA ASP A 158 0.28 -24.19 22.18
C ASP A 158 -0.97 -23.84 21.36
N LEU A 159 -1.89 -23.07 21.94
CA LEU A 159 -3.06 -22.50 21.25
C LEU A 159 -2.81 -21.07 20.72
N ALA A 160 -1.61 -20.54 20.91
CA ALA A 160 -1.14 -19.24 20.43
C ALA A 160 -0.08 -19.43 19.34
N TYR A 161 1.17 -19.06 19.64
CA TYR A 161 2.28 -19.09 18.66
C TYR A 161 3.23 -20.29 18.86
N GLY A 162 2.96 -21.15 19.81
CA GLY A 162 3.62 -22.43 20.03
C GLY A 162 5.14 -22.36 20.21
N SER A 163 5.81 -23.41 19.77
CA SER A 163 7.27 -23.55 19.86
C SER A 163 8.04 -22.66 18.87
N SER A 164 7.37 -22.09 17.90
CA SER A 164 7.99 -21.16 16.93
C SER A 164 8.05 -19.73 17.47
N GLY A 165 7.13 -19.35 18.37
CA GLY A 165 6.94 -17.99 18.76
C GLY A 165 6.36 -17.13 17.62
N TYR A 166 6.48 -15.81 17.74
CA TYR A 166 6.05 -14.86 16.74
C TYR A 166 7.15 -13.83 16.48
N SER A 167 7.50 -13.61 15.25
CA SER A 167 8.38 -12.52 14.84
C SER A 167 7.66 -11.60 13.87
N TYR A 168 7.61 -10.33 14.23
CA TYR A 168 7.06 -9.31 13.37
C TYR A 168 8.08 -8.94 12.29
N GLU A 169 8.02 -9.60 11.13
CA GLU A 169 8.95 -9.34 10.02
C GLU A 169 8.78 -7.94 9.41
N TYR A 170 7.71 -7.25 9.77
CA TYR A 170 7.34 -5.93 9.28
C TYR A 170 8.09 -4.77 9.92
N SER A 171 8.78 -5.01 11.01
CA SER A 171 9.58 -3.94 11.60
C SER A 171 10.88 -3.79 10.82
N GLY A 172 10.90 -2.86 9.86
CA GLY A 172 12.18 -2.34 9.32
C GLY A 172 13.06 -1.71 10.40
N PHE A 173 12.72 -1.94 11.66
CA PHE A 173 13.37 -1.56 12.89
C PHE A 173 13.64 -2.80 13.74
N GLY A 174 14.31 -3.80 13.17
CA GLY A 174 14.95 -4.87 13.90
C GLY A 174 14.16 -5.44 15.08
N GLY A 175 13.21 -6.32 14.85
CA GLY A 175 12.83 -7.42 15.73
C GLY A 175 12.43 -7.11 17.18
N GLN A 176 11.93 -5.93 17.51
CA GLN A 176 11.72 -5.57 18.93
C GLN A 176 10.42 -6.09 19.55
N ASN A 177 9.48 -6.65 18.76
CA ASN A 177 8.22 -7.19 19.28
C ASN A 177 8.06 -8.68 18.95
N ALA A 178 9.14 -9.42 18.91
CA ALA A 178 9.09 -10.85 18.76
C ALA A 178 8.62 -11.50 20.08
N LEU A 179 7.67 -12.43 19.97
CA LEU A 179 7.29 -13.30 21.07
C LEU A 179 8.15 -14.55 20.99
N GLY A 180 8.87 -14.87 22.08
CA GLY A 180 9.66 -16.08 22.16
C GLY A 180 8.81 -17.35 22.10
N ALA A 181 9.47 -18.47 21.88
CA ALA A 181 8.84 -19.79 21.86
C ALA A 181 8.15 -20.12 23.20
N ASN A 182 7.01 -20.76 23.12
CA ASN A 182 6.25 -21.30 24.27
C ASN A 182 5.81 -20.22 25.29
N ILE A 183 5.57 -19.00 24.85
CA ILE A 183 5.07 -17.93 25.71
C ILE A 183 3.53 -17.82 25.54
N PRO A 184 2.75 -17.96 26.64
CA PRO A 184 1.31 -17.70 26.62
C PRO A 184 1.00 -16.23 26.34
N VAL A 185 -0.17 -15.96 25.75
CA VAL A 185 -0.59 -14.60 25.44
C VAL A 185 -1.91 -14.23 26.12
N VAL A 186 -2.09 -12.94 26.34
CA VAL A 186 -3.36 -12.34 26.72
C VAL A 186 -3.86 -11.52 25.54
N MET A 187 -5.05 -11.83 25.06
CA MET A 187 -5.67 -11.17 23.92
C MET A 187 -6.91 -10.38 24.36
N ASP A 188 -6.88 -9.06 24.25
CA ASP A 188 -8.10 -8.26 24.32
C ASP A 188 -8.74 -8.34 22.93
N LEU A 189 -9.85 -9.06 22.81
CA LEU A 189 -10.48 -9.46 21.54
C LEU A 189 -11.88 -8.89 21.47
N GLU A 190 -12.18 -8.20 20.37
CA GLU A 190 -13.51 -7.69 20.05
C GLU A 190 -14.05 -8.41 18.80
N LEU A 191 -15.24 -8.98 18.90
CA LEU A 191 -15.99 -9.46 17.73
C LEU A 191 -16.83 -8.31 17.19
N VAL A 192 -16.33 -7.64 16.17
CA VAL A 192 -16.98 -6.46 15.57
C VAL A 192 -18.18 -6.87 14.73
N ARG A 193 -18.02 -7.90 13.90
CA ARG A 193 -19.08 -8.37 12.98
C ARG A 193 -18.90 -9.82 12.56
N VAL A 194 -20.03 -10.48 12.29
CA VAL A 194 -20.11 -11.78 11.63
C VAL A 194 -20.68 -11.60 10.23
N VAL A 195 -19.96 -12.06 9.22
CA VAL A 195 -20.33 -11.90 7.81
C VAL A 195 -20.54 -13.29 7.20
N LYS A 196 -21.78 -13.63 6.88
CA LYS A 196 -22.14 -14.92 6.28
C LYS A 196 -21.98 -14.98 4.77
N ASP A 197 -22.07 -13.84 4.10
CA ASP A 197 -21.98 -13.69 2.66
C ASP A 197 -21.10 -12.47 2.36
N PRO A 198 -19.78 -12.67 2.22
CA PRO A 198 -18.83 -11.60 1.97
C PRO A 198 -19.12 -10.77 0.71
N GLU A 199 -19.50 -11.44 -0.39
CA GLU A 199 -19.77 -10.76 -1.65
C GLU A 199 -20.99 -9.84 -1.55
N LYS A 200 -22.05 -10.31 -0.92
CA LYS A 200 -23.25 -9.50 -0.70
C LYS A 200 -22.98 -8.37 0.29
N TYR A 201 -22.18 -8.62 1.31
CA TYR A 201 -21.80 -7.58 2.27
C TYR A 201 -21.00 -6.48 1.58
N GLU A 202 -19.94 -6.80 0.84
CA GLU A 202 -19.14 -5.78 0.13
C GLU A 202 -19.96 -5.05 -0.94
N ALA A 203 -20.85 -5.75 -1.67
CA ALA A 203 -21.74 -5.10 -2.63
C ALA A 203 -22.63 -4.04 -1.96
N SER A 204 -23.12 -4.31 -0.73
CA SER A 204 -23.88 -3.33 0.05
C SER A 204 -23.04 -2.13 0.46
N LEU A 205 -21.76 -2.33 0.79
CA LEU A 205 -20.82 -1.25 1.13
C LEU A 205 -20.56 -0.34 -0.08
N VAL A 206 -20.29 -0.92 -1.26
CA VAL A 206 -20.11 -0.18 -2.51
C VAL A 206 -21.37 0.62 -2.85
N GLN A 207 -22.54 -0.01 -2.72
CA GLN A 207 -23.83 0.65 -2.95
C GLN A 207 -24.02 1.86 -2.04
N ASN A 208 -23.80 1.70 -0.74
CA ASN A 208 -23.94 2.77 0.24
C ASN A 208 -22.95 3.91 -0.03
N TYR A 209 -21.70 3.60 -0.40
CA TYR A 209 -20.70 4.58 -0.75
C TYR A 209 -21.07 5.34 -2.03
N ALA A 210 -21.46 4.63 -3.09
CA ALA A 210 -21.83 5.25 -4.36
C ALA A 210 -23.02 6.21 -4.21
N VAL A 211 -24.04 5.82 -3.48
CA VAL A 211 -25.23 6.69 -3.25
C VAL A 211 -24.92 7.79 -2.24
N GLY A 212 -24.33 7.45 -1.09
CA GLY A 212 -24.16 8.38 0.02
C GLY A 212 -23.02 9.37 -0.16
N GLN A 213 -21.92 8.95 -0.75
CA GLN A 213 -20.71 9.77 -0.89
C GLN A 213 -20.56 10.36 -2.30
N LEU A 214 -20.92 9.60 -3.35
CA LEU A 214 -20.72 10.03 -4.71
C LEU A 214 -22.01 10.54 -5.38
N ASN A 215 -23.18 10.45 -4.72
CA ASN A 215 -24.50 10.81 -5.25
C ASN A 215 -24.81 10.16 -6.62
N MET A 216 -24.47 8.88 -6.75
CA MET A 216 -24.58 8.14 -8.01
C MET A 216 -25.82 7.26 -8.06
N ASN A 217 -26.31 6.99 -9.28
CA ASN A 217 -27.32 5.96 -9.53
C ASN A 217 -26.67 4.57 -9.57
N LEU A 218 -27.39 3.57 -9.02
CA LEU A 218 -26.90 2.20 -8.89
C LEU A 218 -27.26 1.34 -10.11
N THR A 219 -26.89 1.75 -11.30
CA THR A 219 -27.19 1.01 -12.53
C THR A 219 -26.05 0.13 -12.99
N ASP A 220 -24.82 0.44 -12.59
CA ASP A 220 -23.62 -0.23 -13.06
C ASP A 220 -22.81 -0.84 -11.90
N THR A 221 -22.06 -1.89 -12.19
CA THR A 221 -21.12 -2.52 -11.23
C THR A 221 -19.93 -1.62 -10.92
N VAL A 222 -19.43 -0.91 -11.93
CA VAL A 222 -18.41 0.15 -11.77
C VAL A 222 -19.13 1.49 -11.68
N ARG A 223 -18.78 2.29 -10.67
CA ARG A 223 -19.36 3.61 -10.43
C ARG A 223 -18.33 4.68 -10.69
N THR A 224 -18.72 5.68 -11.46
CA THR A 224 -17.84 6.80 -11.82
C THR A 224 -18.56 8.13 -11.60
N ASN A 225 -17.81 9.10 -11.08
CA ASN A 225 -18.21 10.50 -11.05
C ASN A 225 -17.23 11.28 -11.93
N LEU A 226 -17.73 11.90 -13.02
CA LEU A 226 -16.91 12.46 -14.08
C LEU A 226 -16.78 13.96 -13.92
N ASP A 227 -15.54 14.45 -13.96
CA ASP A 227 -15.20 15.87 -14.00
C ASP A 227 -14.36 16.12 -15.26
N LEU A 228 -15.02 16.61 -16.32
CA LEU A 228 -14.40 16.85 -17.63
C LEU A 228 -13.53 18.11 -17.60
N LYS A 229 -12.24 17.96 -17.90
CA LYS A 229 -11.31 19.06 -18.11
C LYS A 229 -11.16 19.31 -19.62
N PRO A 230 -11.64 20.44 -20.15
CA PRO A 230 -11.49 20.74 -21.56
C PRO A 230 -10.01 20.87 -21.94
N ILE A 231 -9.64 20.28 -23.06
CA ILE A 231 -8.34 20.50 -23.68
C ILE A 231 -8.41 21.79 -24.47
N SER A 232 -7.42 22.66 -24.28
CA SER A 232 -7.31 23.92 -25.07
C SER A 232 -7.01 23.69 -26.55
N PHE A 233 -6.99 22.49 -27.03
CA PHE A 233 -6.40 22.03 -28.24
C PHE A 233 -7.35 21.11 -28.99
N GLY A 234 -8.05 21.70 -29.92
CA GLY A 234 -8.99 20.97 -30.73
C GLY A 234 -10.21 20.46 -29.96
N LYS A 235 -11.22 20.06 -30.67
CA LYS A 235 -12.51 19.64 -30.13
C LYS A 235 -12.51 18.16 -29.66
N ASP A 236 -11.34 17.51 -29.48
CA ASP A 236 -11.31 16.08 -29.21
C ASP A 236 -11.54 15.79 -27.75
N THR A 237 -12.80 15.72 -27.37
CA THR A 237 -13.29 14.88 -26.28
C THR A 237 -13.38 13.44 -26.80
N ALA A 238 -12.29 12.93 -27.37
CA ALA A 238 -12.30 11.59 -27.93
C ALA A 238 -12.42 10.58 -26.79
N THR A 239 -13.41 9.70 -26.87
CA THR A 239 -13.55 8.54 -25.98
C THR A 239 -12.32 7.66 -26.09
N ILE A 240 -11.82 7.20 -24.96
CA ILE A 240 -10.73 6.27 -24.91
C ILE A 240 -11.21 4.94 -25.50
N LYS A 241 -10.49 4.45 -26.48
CA LYS A 241 -10.84 3.21 -27.17
C LYS A 241 -10.13 2.04 -26.52
N LYS A 242 -10.75 0.85 -26.57
CA LYS A 242 -10.04 -0.40 -26.31
C LYS A 242 -8.80 -0.46 -27.20
N ASP A 243 -7.76 -1.11 -26.74
CA ASP A 243 -6.44 -1.24 -27.38
C ASP A 243 -5.65 0.09 -27.51
N SER A 244 -6.10 1.16 -26.82
CA SER A 244 -5.32 2.39 -26.69
C SER A 244 -4.40 2.31 -25.47
N THR A 245 -3.22 2.91 -25.57
CA THR A 245 -2.37 3.14 -24.38
C THR A 245 -2.62 4.56 -23.89
N VAL A 246 -2.98 4.69 -22.62
CA VAL A 246 -3.19 5.98 -21.94
C VAL A 246 -2.24 6.14 -20.77
N SER A 247 -1.95 7.39 -20.41
CA SER A 247 -1.19 7.72 -19.20
C SER A 247 -2.14 8.18 -18.12
N VAL A 248 -2.03 7.61 -16.91
CA VAL A 248 -2.95 7.93 -15.81
C VAL A 248 -2.21 8.29 -14.53
N TYR A 249 -2.75 9.29 -13.83
CA TYR A 249 -2.47 9.52 -12.42
C TYR A 249 -3.63 8.96 -11.60
N PHE A 250 -3.32 8.45 -10.40
CA PHE A 250 -4.36 7.89 -9.55
C PHE A 250 -4.12 8.10 -8.07
N VAL A 251 -5.20 8.00 -7.30
CA VAL A 251 -5.20 7.86 -5.85
C VAL A 251 -6.12 6.69 -5.50
N GLY A 252 -5.54 5.62 -4.96
CA GLY A 252 -6.28 4.45 -4.47
C GLY A 252 -6.61 4.57 -2.99
N ARG A 253 -7.88 4.32 -2.62
CA ARG A 253 -8.38 4.43 -1.24
C ARG A 253 -9.27 3.26 -0.87
N PHE A 254 -9.34 2.96 0.43
CA PHE A 254 -10.45 2.20 0.97
C PHE A 254 -11.68 3.10 1.16
N LEU A 255 -12.84 2.49 1.44
CA LEU A 255 -14.10 3.23 1.56
C LEU A 255 -14.12 4.24 2.71
N ASP A 256 -13.29 4.06 3.73
CA ASP A 256 -13.13 4.98 4.86
C ASP A 256 -12.19 6.16 4.55
N GLY A 257 -11.60 6.19 3.35
CA GLY A 257 -10.73 7.25 2.89
C GLY A 257 -9.24 7.00 3.12
N PHE A 258 -8.85 5.88 3.73
CA PHE A 258 -7.43 5.53 3.86
C PHE A 258 -6.78 5.39 2.49
N VAL A 259 -5.75 6.20 2.21
CA VAL A 259 -5.00 6.16 0.95
C VAL A 259 -3.94 5.07 1.04
N PHE A 260 -4.04 4.06 0.18
CA PHE A 260 -3.11 2.95 0.17
C PHE A 260 -2.05 3.04 -0.94
N ASP A 261 -2.36 3.76 -2.03
CA ASP A 261 -1.42 3.93 -3.15
C ASP A 261 -1.73 5.18 -3.97
N THR A 262 -0.68 5.77 -4.56
CA THR A 262 -0.79 6.91 -5.48
C THR A 262 0.52 7.12 -6.24
N ASN A 263 0.44 7.60 -7.47
CA ASN A 263 1.57 8.10 -8.24
C ASN A 263 1.62 9.64 -8.32
N ILE A 264 0.88 10.34 -7.46
CA ILE A 264 0.89 11.80 -7.34
C ILE A 264 1.77 12.21 -6.16
N GLU A 265 2.87 12.93 -6.41
CA GLU A 265 3.90 13.27 -5.43
C GLU A 265 3.34 14.00 -4.20
N ASP A 266 2.51 15.03 -4.40
CA ASP A 266 1.95 15.81 -3.30
C ASP A 266 0.99 14.97 -2.43
N THR A 267 0.24 14.06 -3.06
CA THR A 267 -0.61 13.11 -2.34
C THR A 267 0.24 12.11 -1.55
N ALA A 268 1.28 11.55 -2.16
CA ALA A 268 2.18 10.63 -1.48
C ALA A 268 2.86 11.29 -0.27
N LYS A 269 3.33 12.54 -0.40
CA LYS A 269 3.89 13.32 0.71
C LYS A 269 2.86 13.56 1.82
N LYS A 270 1.63 13.95 1.46
CA LYS A 270 0.55 14.21 2.41
C LYS A 270 0.21 13.00 3.27
N TYR A 271 0.22 11.81 2.69
CA TYR A 271 -0.13 10.55 3.37
C TYR A 271 1.09 9.72 3.81
N ASN A 272 2.30 10.27 3.73
CA ASN A 272 3.56 9.61 4.09
C ASN A 272 3.83 8.31 3.32
N LEU A 273 3.42 8.26 2.06
CA LEU A 273 3.62 7.14 1.15
C LEU A 273 4.89 7.28 0.29
N THR A 274 5.79 8.18 0.66
CA THR A 274 7.00 8.52 -0.14
C THR A 274 8.00 7.37 -0.28
N GLN A 275 7.88 6.33 0.52
CA GLN A 275 8.77 5.16 0.44
C GLN A 275 8.44 4.23 -0.75
N TYR A 276 7.29 4.38 -1.41
CA TYR A 276 6.98 3.69 -2.68
C TYR A 276 7.82 4.19 -3.84
N ALA A 277 8.31 5.38 -3.75
CA ALA A 277 9.19 5.96 -4.75
C ALA A 277 10.61 5.39 -4.70
N SER A 278 10.78 4.07 -4.61
CA SER A 278 12.09 3.45 -4.84
C SER A 278 12.64 3.74 -6.23
N SER A 279 11.80 4.18 -7.17
CA SER A 279 12.17 4.74 -8.47
C SER A 279 12.33 6.26 -8.47
N GLY A 280 11.92 6.97 -7.40
CA GLY A 280 11.98 8.44 -7.29
C GLY A 280 11.14 9.19 -8.32
N LYS A 281 10.22 8.50 -9.00
CA LYS A 281 9.47 9.08 -10.10
C LYS A 281 7.97 8.97 -9.87
N TYR A 282 7.37 10.08 -9.49
CA TYR A 282 5.93 10.26 -9.50
C TYR A 282 5.48 10.61 -10.92
N GLU A 283 5.52 9.61 -11.81
CA GLU A 283 5.14 9.75 -13.21
C GLU A 283 3.79 9.03 -13.45
N PRO A 284 3.04 9.44 -14.48
CA PRO A 284 1.83 8.71 -14.82
C PRO A 284 2.19 7.28 -15.25
N ILE A 285 1.39 6.31 -14.84
CA ILE A 285 1.53 4.94 -15.34
C ILE A 285 0.91 4.83 -16.72
N SER A 286 1.52 4.04 -17.59
CA SER A 286 0.93 3.67 -18.88
C SER A 286 -0.04 2.50 -18.67
N VAL A 287 -1.23 2.59 -19.28
CA VAL A 287 -2.27 1.56 -19.20
C VAL A 287 -2.72 1.20 -20.61
N ASP A 288 -2.70 -0.07 -20.93
CA ASP A 288 -3.25 -0.61 -22.17
C ASP A 288 -4.72 -0.99 -21.91
N VAL A 289 -5.61 -0.15 -22.41
CA VAL A 289 -7.05 -0.18 -22.10
C VAL A 289 -7.73 -1.40 -22.71
N GLY A 290 -8.43 -2.16 -21.87
CA GLY A 290 -9.10 -3.40 -22.24
C GLY A 290 -8.23 -4.67 -22.07
N ALA A 291 -6.94 -4.51 -21.70
CA ALA A 291 -6.02 -5.63 -21.56
C ALA A 291 -6.36 -6.56 -20.38
N SER A 292 -7.03 -6.07 -19.35
CA SER A 292 -7.45 -6.89 -18.19
C SER A 292 -8.60 -7.88 -18.52
N GLU A 293 -9.26 -7.71 -19.64
CA GLU A 293 -10.36 -8.56 -20.10
C GLU A 293 -9.91 -9.67 -21.07
N GLU A 294 -8.65 -9.71 -21.43
CA GLU A 294 -8.08 -10.70 -22.35
C GLU A 294 -7.60 -11.92 -21.59
N GLU A 295 -7.97 -13.12 -22.04
CA GLU A 295 -7.58 -14.37 -21.40
C GLU A 295 -6.07 -14.64 -21.49
N GLU A 296 -5.41 -14.18 -22.56
CA GLU A 296 -3.97 -14.33 -22.79
C GLU A 296 -3.34 -13.00 -23.21
N THR A 297 -3.28 -12.04 -22.28
CA THR A 297 -2.62 -10.76 -22.58
C THR A 297 -1.11 -10.86 -22.42
N THR A 298 -0.38 -10.27 -23.35
CA THR A 298 1.08 -10.09 -23.26
C THR A 298 1.48 -8.70 -22.76
N SER A 299 0.51 -7.84 -22.47
CA SER A 299 0.76 -6.50 -21.97
C SER A 299 1.41 -6.52 -20.59
N SER A 300 2.41 -5.67 -20.39
CA SER A 300 2.99 -5.37 -19.08
C SER A 300 2.31 -4.17 -18.38
N ASN A 301 1.40 -3.48 -19.08
CA ASN A 301 0.75 -2.25 -18.62
C ASN A 301 -0.71 -2.51 -18.18
N ILE A 302 -0.92 -3.61 -17.47
CA ILE A 302 -2.24 -4.01 -16.99
C ILE A 302 -2.50 -3.37 -15.63
N VAL A 303 -3.71 -2.87 -15.45
CA VAL A 303 -4.24 -2.42 -14.15
C VAL A 303 -5.36 -3.33 -13.67
N ILE A 304 -5.81 -3.14 -12.44
CA ILE A 304 -6.96 -3.87 -11.89
C ILE A 304 -8.20 -3.66 -12.77
N ARG A 305 -9.00 -4.71 -12.90
CA ARG A 305 -10.13 -4.78 -13.83
C ARG A 305 -11.12 -3.63 -13.69
N GLY A 306 -11.42 -3.19 -12.45
CA GLY A 306 -12.34 -2.07 -12.22
C GLY A 306 -11.86 -0.76 -12.82
N MET A 307 -10.57 -0.45 -12.72
CA MET A 307 -9.96 0.73 -13.35
C MET A 307 -9.99 0.60 -14.87
N ASP A 308 -9.61 -0.54 -15.42
CA ASP A 308 -9.58 -0.78 -16.86
C ASP A 308 -10.95 -0.60 -17.51
N ILE A 309 -12.01 -1.21 -16.94
CA ILE A 309 -13.39 -1.04 -17.41
C ILE A 309 -13.81 0.44 -17.32
N ALA A 310 -13.48 1.14 -16.25
CA ALA A 310 -13.83 2.54 -16.09
C ALA A 310 -13.14 3.43 -17.15
N LEU A 311 -11.89 3.15 -17.49
CA LEU A 311 -11.15 3.88 -18.52
C LEU A 311 -11.84 3.83 -19.88
N THR A 312 -12.51 2.73 -20.25
CA THR A 312 -13.29 2.66 -21.50
C THR A 312 -14.49 3.61 -21.55
N LYS A 313 -14.90 4.14 -20.39
CA LYS A 313 -16.02 5.10 -20.24
C LYS A 313 -15.55 6.55 -20.10
N MET A 314 -14.24 6.77 -20.05
CA MET A 314 -13.62 8.10 -19.87
C MET A 314 -13.15 8.69 -21.18
N VAL A 315 -12.82 9.98 -21.13
CA VAL A 315 -12.19 10.71 -22.21
C VAL A 315 -10.82 11.25 -21.80
N TYR A 316 -9.98 11.62 -22.75
CA TYR A 316 -8.68 12.22 -22.46
C TYR A 316 -8.84 13.55 -21.68
N GLY A 317 -8.02 13.73 -20.66
CA GLY A 317 -8.05 14.91 -19.79
C GLY A 317 -9.13 14.88 -18.69
N GLU A 318 -9.85 13.76 -18.57
CA GLU A 318 -10.89 13.58 -17.56
C GLU A 318 -10.35 13.10 -16.22
N THR A 319 -10.94 13.59 -15.14
CA THR A 319 -10.78 13.03 -13.79
C THR A 319 -12.09 12.38 -13.39
N ALA A 320 -12.02 11.12 -12.95
CA ALA A 320 -13.19 10.38 -12.47
C ALA A 320 -12.89 9.68 -11.13
N THR A 321 -13.90 9.62 -10.27
CA THR A 321 -13.91 8.76 -9.11
C THR A 321 -14.71 7.51 -9.42
N MET A 322 -14.14 6.35 -9.13
CA MET A 322 -14.77 5.04 -9.31
C MET A 322 -14.76 4.25 -8.03
N VAL A 323 -15.80 3.48 -7.80
CA VAL A 323 -15.93 2.54 -6.68
C VAL A 323 -16.42 1.20 -7.18
N PHE A 324 -15.82 0.11 -6.71
CA PHE A 324 -16.16 -1.24 -7.15
C PHE A 324 -15.84 -2.29 -6.09
N THR A 325 -16.48 -3.44 -6.22
CA THR A 325 -16.24 -4.61 -5.37
C THR A 325 -14.91 -5.27 -5.67
N SER A 326 -14.45 -6.11 -4.76
CA SER A 326 -13.20 -6.88 -4.90
C SER A 326 -13.15 -7.74 -6.16
N THR A 327 -14.28 -8.18 -6.70
CA THR A 327 -14.39 -8.89 -7.98
C THR A 327 -13.73 -8.13 -9.14
N TYR A 328 -13.72 -6.81 -9.05
CA TYR A 328 -13.04 -5.92 -10.00
C TYR A 328 -11.70 -5.37 -9.48
N GLY A 329 -11.30 -5.79 -8.29
CA GLY A 329 -10.05 -5.44 -7.62
C GLY A 329 -9.19 -6.68 -7.35
N TYR A 330 -9.00 -7.03 -6.09
CA TYR A 330 -8.12 -8.12 -5.65
C TYR A 330 -8.86 -9.41 -5.23
N GLY A 331 -10.15 -9.48 -5.45
CA GLY A 331 -10.98 -10.69 -5.29
C GLY A 331 -11.10 -11.23 -3.87
N SER A 332 -11.47 -12.51 -3.82
CA SER A 332 -11.57 -13.29 -2.58
C SER A 332 -10.22 -13.69 -1.98
N SER A 333 -9.13 -13.47 -2.70
CA SER A 333 -7.77 -13.76 -2.22
C SER A 333 -7.12 -12.54 -1.58
N GLY A 334 -7.57 -11.32 -1.90
CA GLY A 334 -6.89 -10.10 -1.50
C GLY A 334 -5.51 -9.94 -2.15
N GLN A 335 -4.72 -9.00 -1.65
CA GLN A 335 -3.32 -8.82 -2.05
C GLN A 335 -2.46 -8.57 -0.82
N PHE A 336 -1.41 -9.39 -0.69
CA PHE A 336 -0.46 -9.33 0.42
C PHE A 336 0.92 -9.01 -0.15
N PRO A 337 1.42 -7.78 0.05
CA PRO A 337 2.73 -7.41 -0.46
C PRO A 337 3.81 -8.25 0.20
N THR A 338 4.72 -8.79 -0.61
CA THR A 338 5.93 -9.45 -0.11
C THR A 338 6.93 -8.38 0.32
N PHE A 339 7.36 -8.45 1.56
CA PHE A 339 8.38 -7.55 2.08
C PHE A 339 9.76 -8.12 1.72
N THR A 340 10.40 -7.52 0.75
CA THR A 340 11.80 -7.81 0.43
C THR A 340 12.66 -6.68 0.97
N ALA A 341 13.41 -6.96 2.04
CA ALA A 341 14.50 -6.09 2.44
C ALA A 341 15.62 -6.20 1.40
N ASN A 342 15.89 -5.12 0.69
CA ASN A 342 17.07 -5.05 -0.17
C ASN A 342 18.29 -4.79 0.72
N SER A 343 19.09 -5.81 0.97
CA SER A 343 20.29 -5.74 1.82
C SER A 343 21.36 -4.76 1.31
N SER A 344 21.33 -4.41 0.04
CA SER A 344 22.31 -3.49 -0.57
C SER A 344 21.90 -2.02 -0.45
N THR A 345 20.62 -1.71 -0.39
CA THR A 345 20.11 -0.33 -0.35
C THR A 345 19.45 0.04 0.97
N GLY A 346 19.24 -0.92 1.86
CA GLY A 346 18.45 -0.71 3.09
C GLY A 346 16.97 -0.36 2.84
N SER A 347 16.51 -0.42 1.59
CA SER A 347 15.12 -0.15 1.26
C SER A 347 14.25 -1.37 1.52
N VAL A 348 13.16 -1.15 2.21
CA VAL A 348 12.11 -2.16 2.42
C VAL A 348 10.98 -1.83 1.47
N ASN A 349 10.64 -2.75 0.57
CA ASN A 349 9.46 -2.59 -0.26
C ASN A 349 8.24 -2.82 0.65
N ARG A 350 7.49 -1.76 0.93
CA ARG A 350 6.31 -1.78 1.81
C ARG A 350 5.08 -1.54 0.96
N GLY A 351 4.03 -2.29 1.24
CA GLY A 351 2.73 -2.11 0.63
C GLY A 351 1.61 -2.25 1.66
N THR A 352 0.46 -1.70 1.37
CA THR A 352 -0.72 -1.91 2.20
C THR A 352 -1.32 -3.28 1.88
N ILE A 353 -1.69 -4.02 2.92
CA ILE A 353 -2.44 -5.26 2.78
C ILE A 353 -3.85 -4.93 2.27
N MET A 354 -4.26 -5.62 1.20
CA MET A 354 -5.63 -5.62 0.70
C MET A 354 -6.32 -6.89 1.19
N PRO A 355 -7.14 -6.85 2.24
CA PRO A 355 -7.85 -8.04 2.70
C PRO A 355 -8.76 -8.62 1.60
N PRO A 356 -9.11 -9.91 1.67
CA PRO A 356 -10.15 -10.49 0.84
C PRO A 356 -11.45 -9.69 0.90
N TYR A 357 -12.20 -9.69 -0.20
CA TYR A 357 -13.50 -9.01 -0.30
C TYR A 357 -13.46 -7.52 0.08
N THR A 358 -12.36 -6.84 -0.22
CA THR A 358 -12.20 -5.42 0.09
C THR A 358 -12.60 -4.56 -1.11
N PRO A 359 -13.67 -3.76 -1.01
CA PRO A 359 -14.04 -2.81 -2.06
C PRO A 359 -13.07 -1.64 -2.10
N LEU A 360 -12.87 -1.09 -3.30
CA LEU A 360 -11.89 -0.05 -3.56
C LEU A 360 -12.50 1.20 -4.19
N VAL A 361 -11.91 2.33 -3.87
CA VAL A 361 -12.17 3.63 -4.51
C VAL A 361 -10.91 4.10 -5.20
N PHE A 362 -11.03 4.50 -6.46
CA PHE A 362 -9.95 5.17 -7.17
C PHE A 362 -10.43 6.53 -7.70
N GLU A 363 -9.61 7.52 -7.51
CA GLU A 363 -9.68 8.76 -8.26
C GLU A 363 -8.61 8.70 -9.34
N VAL A 364 -9.03 8.72 -10.61
CA VAL A 364 -8.16 8.55 -11.77
C VAL A 364 -8.24 9.76 -12.64
N THR A 365 -7.09 10.31 -13.02
CA THR A 365 -6.97 11.38 -14.01
C THR A 365 -6.25 10.84 -15.23
N VAL A 366 -6.96 10.79 -16.36
CA VAL A 366 -6.37 10.43 -17.64
C VAL A 366 -5.63 11.64 -18.20
N ALA A 367 -4.39 11.47 -18.60
CA ALA A 367 -3.62 12.53 -19.21
C ALA A 367 -4.33 13.03 -20.49
N PRO A 368 -4.43 14.35 -20.70
CA PRO A 368 -4.80 14.88 -21.99
C PRO A 368 -3.86 14.33 -23.08
N GLN A 369 -4.39 13.97 -24.23
CA GLN A 369 -3.62 13.30 -25.29
C GLN A 369 -2.32 14.06 -25.66
N TYR A 370 -2.35 15.37 -25.55
CA TYR A 370 -1.23 16.24 -25.90
C TYR A 370 -0.73 17.12 -24.73
N GLY A 371 -1.25 16.90 -23.55
CA GLY A 371 -1.05 17.75 -22.37
C GLY A 371 -2.01 18.95 -22.33
N ASP A 372 -1.99 19.67 -21.22
CA ASP A 372 -2.76 20.91 -20.99
C ASP A 372 -1.88 22.10 -20.58
N GLY A 373 -0.57 21.91 -20.61
CA GLY A 373 0.42 22.91 -20.21
C GLY A 373 0.62 23.03 -18.69
N SER A 374 -0.05 22.23 -17.88
CA SER A 374 0.20 22.16 -16.43
C SER A 374 1.50 21.38 -16.13
N LEU A 375 2.03 21.50 -14.91
CA LEU A 375 3.17 20.68 -14.47
C LEU A 375 2.84 19.18 -14.51
N LEU A 376 1.61 18.84 -14.19
CA LEU A 376 1.17 17.45 -14.17
C LEU A 376 1.06 16.89 -15.59
N PHE A 377 0.48 17.67 -16.50
CA PHE A 377 0.28 17.34 -17.90
C PHE A 377 0.91 18.37 -18.84
N PRO A 378 2.24 18.45 -18.88
CA PRO A 378 2.91 19.41 -19.74
C PRO A 378 2.58 19.13 -21.22
N TYR A 379 2.51 20.19 -22.02
CA TYR A 379 2.38 20.03 -23.47
C TYR A 379 3.50 19.17 -24.04
N THR A 380 3.15 18.24 -24.92
CA THR A 380 4.13 17.54 -25.75
C THR A 380 4.70 18.50 -26.80
N THR A 381 5.84 18.15 -27.38
CA THR A 381 6.41 18.96 -28.47
C THR A 381 5.49 19.00 -29.69
N TYR A 382 4.75 17.92 -29.95
CA TYR A 382 3.71 17.88 -30.98
C TYR A 382 2.59 18.89 -30.67
N ALA A 383 2.13 18.95 -29.42
CA ALA A 383 1.12 19.89 -28.99
C ALA A 383 1.53 21.33 -29.23
N VAL A 384 2.75 21.71 -28.82
CA VAL A 384 3.26 23.09 -29.02
C VAL A 384 3.25 23.51 -30.47
N GLN A 385 3.58 22.60 -31.39
CA GLN A 385 3.60 22.89 -32.83
C GLN A 385 2.20 23.09 -33.43
N HIS A 386 1.15 22.52 -32.79
CA HIS A 386 -0.22 22.47 -33.29
C HIS A 386 -1.22 23.29 -32.46
N LEU A 387 -0.77 24.05 -31.44
CA LEU A 387 -1.63 24.98 -30.70
C LEU A 387 -2.33 25.97 -31.65
N LEU A 388 -3.55 26.33 -31.34
CA LEU A 388 -4.32 27.29 -32.09
C LEU A 388 -3.75 28.72 -31.95
N ASP A 389 -3.29 29.04 -30.73
CA ASP A 389 -2.70 30.34 -30.44
C ASP A 389 -1.19 30.29 -30.66
N ASP A 390 -0.67 31.31 -31.30
CA ASP A 390 0.77 31.43 -31.56
C ASP A 390 1.58 31.84 -30.32
N GLU A 391 0.91 32.43 -29.34
CA GLU A 391 1.49 32.87 -28.08
C GLU A 391 0.69 32.31 -26.90
N VAL A 392 1.36 31.64 -25.98
CA VAL A 392 0.76 31.06 -24.76
C VAL A 392 1.65 31.33 -23.59
N ASP A 393 1.10 31.87 -22.50
CA ASP A 393 1.83 32.26 -21.31
C ASP A 393 1.80 31.16 -20.24
N GLY A 394 2.91 31.00 -19.52
CA GLY A 394 2.98 30.25 -18.28
C GLY A 394 2.64 28.78 -18.42
N VAL A 395 3.29 28.08 -19.34
CA VAL A 395 3.02 26.66 -19.60
C VAL A 395 4.23 25.77 -19.37
N TRP A 396 3.97 24.55 -18.93
CA TRP A 396 4.94 23.47 -18.91
C TRP A 396 4.96 22.74 -20.26
N VAL A 397 6.15 22.44 -20.72
CA VAL A 397 6.39 21.62 -21.92
C VAL A 397 7.34 20.49 -21.56
N THR A 398 7.10 19.30 -22.16
CA THR A 398 7.96 18.13 -21.94
C THR A 398 8.51 17.60 -23.26
N GLY A 399 9.73 17.09 -23.23
CA GLY A 399 10.38 16.43 -24.37
C GLY A 399 11.76 15.91 -24.03
N TYR A 400 12.30 15.14 -24.98
CA TYR A 400 13.70 14.68 -24.90
C TYR A 400 14.64 15.74 -25.46
N VAL A 401 15.74 15.98 -24.78
CA VAL A 401 16.77 16.92 -25.22
C VAL A 401 17.57 16.30 -26.35
N ASN A 402 17.34 16.74 -27.57
CA ASN A 402 17.92 16.13 -28.75
C ASN A 402 19.08 16.94 -29.39
N GLY A 403 19.27 18.17 -28.99
CA GLY A 403 20.35 19.00 -29.55
C GLY A 403 20.27 20.46 -29.13
N VAL A 404 21.00 21.30 -29.87
CA VAL A 404 21.02 22.77 -29.76
C VAL A 404 20.91 23.40 -31.13
N VAL A 405 20.53 24.68 -31.20
CA VAL A 405 20.51 25.47 -32.46
C VAL A 405 21.74 26.34 -32.54
N ASP A 406 22.49 26.21 -33.61
CA ASP A 406 23.63 27.06 -33.95
C ASP A 406 23.21 28.11 -34.98
N GLY A 407 22.71 29.24 -34.51
CA GLY A 407 22.27 30.33 -35.40
C GLY A 407 20.88 30.85 -35.04
N SER A 408 20.17 31.43 -36.06
CA SER A 408 18.87 32.07 -35.92
C SER A 408 17.71 31.23 -36.40
N ASP A 409 17.95 30.10 -37.05
CA ASP A 409 16.94 29.18 -37.59
C ASP A 409 17.10 27.81 -36.95
N TYR A 410 15.99 27.22 -36.45
CA TYR A 410 15.98 25.92 -35.80
C TYR A 410 16.50 24.77 -36.67
N LYS A 411 16.48 24.92 -37.98
CA LYS A 411 17.09 23.98 -38.94
C LYS A 411 18.59 23.95 -38.89
N GLN A 412 19.21 25.00 -38.34
CA GLN A 412 20.66 25.06 -38.09
C GLN A 412 20.97 24.38 -36.72
N TRP A 413 20.63 23.11 -36.58
CA TRP A 413 20.81 22.41 -35.32
C TRP A 413 21.97 21.44 -35.30
N ILE A 414 22.44 21.17 -34.10
CA ILE A 414 23.50 20.18 -33.82
C ILE A 414 22.92 19.14 -32.88
N ASP A 415 23.01 17.84 -33.23
CA ASP A 415 22.37 16.72 -32.53
C ASP A 415 23.36 15.67 -32.02
N THR A 416 24.65 15.90 -32.15
CA THR A 416 25.70 15.02 -31.62
C THR A 416 26.41 15.67 -30.44
N LEU A 417 26.67 14.89 -29.40
CA LEU A 417 27.25 15.40 -28.15
C LEU A 417 28.64 16.05 -28.40
N THR A 418 29.45 15.42 -29.25
CA THR A 418 30.78 15.94 -29.58
C THR A 418 30.70 17.33 -30.20
N ASN A 419 29.90 17.49 -31.25
CA ASN A 419 29.78 18.78 -31.97
C ASN A 419 29.13 19.86 -31.09
N ILE A 420 28.15 19.49 -30.24
CA ILE A 420 27.51 20.41 -29.27
C ILE A 420 28.57 20.94 -28.29
N THR A 421 29.43 20.05 -27.79
CA THR A 421 30.49 20.41 -26.84
C THR A 421 31.53 21.29 -27.47
N GLU A 422 31.95 20.99 -28.72
CA GLU A 422 32.92 21.77 -29.49
C GLU A 422 32.37 23.17 -29.83
N ALA A 423 31.06 23.27 -30.19
CA ALA A 423 30.41 24.54 -30.48
C ALA A 423 30.20 25.40 -29.21
N GLY A 424 30.19 24.78 -28.03
CA GLY A 424 30.04 25.48 -26.76
C GLY A 424 28.72 26.23 -26.54
N ILE A 425 27.67 25.83 -27.25
CA ILE A 425 26.34 26.49 -27.19
C ILE A 425 25.61 26.12 -25.90
N LYS A 426 25.32 27.14 -25.09
CA LYS A 426 24.72 26.95 -23.74
C LYS A 426 23.35 27.63 -23.56
N ASP A 427 22.91 28.43 -24.53
CA ASP A 427 21.77 29.33 -24.41
C ASP A 427 20.45 28.76 -24.91
N ASN A 428 20.47 27.55 -25.46
CA ASN A 428 19.26 26.91 -25.99
C ASN A 428 19.33 25.38 -26.00
N LEU A 429 18.18 24.74 -26.16
CA LEU A 429 17.98 23.32 -26.37
C LEU A 429 16.99 23.06 -27.51
N MET A 430 17.02 21.84 -28.06
CA MET A 430 15.98 21.32 -28.95
C MET A 430 15.28 20.15 -28.24
N LEU A 431 13.97 20.27 -28.01
CA LEU A 431 13.12 19.22 -27.43
C LEU A 431 12.31 18.51 -28.49
N GLY A 432 12.29 17.18 -28.44
CA GLY A 432 11.48 16.34 -29.32
C GLY A 432 10.65 15.30 -28.54
N ASN A 433 9.64 14.72 -29.19
CA ASN A 433 8.78 13.70 -28.56
C ASN A 433 9.51 12.36 -28.35
N THR A 434 10.52 12.08 -29.14
CA THR A 434 11.28 10.83 -29.12
C THR A 434 12.76 11.08 -28.83
N ASN A 435 13.47 10.02 -28.42
CA ASN A 435 14.89 10.01 -28.17
C ASN A 435 15.56 9.05 -29.16
N GLY A 436 16.67 9.41 -29.77
CA GLY A 436 17.43 8.50 -30.62
C GLY A 436 18.09 9.14 -31.86
N SER A 437 18.47 8.29 -32.80
CA SER A 437 19.06 8.68 -34.10
C SER A 437 17.94 8.83 -35.15
N GLY A 438 18.16 9.77 -36.10
CA GLY A 438 17.22 9.98 -37.20
C GLY A 438 16.08 10.95 -36.91
N ILE A 439 16.09 11.62 -35.75
CA ILE A 439 15.18 12.71 -35.42
C ILE A 439 15.53 13.90 -36.32
N LYS A 440 14.53 14.60 -36.79
CA LYS A 440 14.69 15.79 -37.63
C LYS A 440 14.42 17.06 -36.82
N PRO A 441 14.99 18.20 -37.21
CA PRO A 441 14.71 19.46 -36.53
C PRO A 441 13.24 19.84 -36.54
N GLU A 442 12.46 19.40 -37.56
CA GLU A 442 11.02 19.61 -37.68
C GLU A 442 10.21 18.84 -36.59
N ASP A 443 10.78 17.76 -36.05
CA ASP A 443 10.16 16.97 -34.98
C ASP A 443 10.44 17.53 -33.58
N CYS A 444 11.25 18.61 -33.54
CA CYS A 444 11.68 19.27 -32.31
C CYS A 444 11.25 20.74 -32.28
N PHE A 445 11.31 21.33 -31.11
CA PHE A 445 11.11 22.76 -30.97
C PHE A 445 12.19 23.37 -30.04
N PRO A 446 12.60 24.64 -30.30
CA PRO A 446 13.68 25.26 -29.54
C PRO A 446 13.19 25.82 -28.19
N VAL A 447 14.05 25.70 -27.20
CA VAL A 447 13.89 26.23 -25.84
C VAL A 447 15.03 27.19 -25.54
N MET A 448 14.72 28.42 -25.18
CA MET A 448 15.68 29.42 -24.74
C MET A 448 16.10 29.15 -23.28
N LEU A 449 17.39 29.12 -23.01
CA LEU A 449 17.94 29.01 -21.65
C LEU A 449 18.44 30.38 -21.18
N PRO A 450 17.69 31.10 -20.33
CA PRO A 450 18.12 32.37 -19.77
C PRO A 450 19.34 32.18 -18.86
N GLU A 451 20.16 33.23 -18.71
CA GLU A 451 21.32 33.20 -17.79
C GLU A 451 20.87 32.89 -16.36
N GLY A 452 21.75 32.18 -15.63
CA GLY A 452 21.55 31.78 -14.25
C GLY A 452 21.12 30.32 -14.11
N LYS A 453 20.37 30.01 -13.05
CA LYS A 453 20.09 28.63 -12.60
C LYS A 453 19.56 27.68 -13.66
N VAL A 454 18.71 28.17 -14.56
CA VAL A 454 18.13 27.33 -15.62
C VAL A 454 19.22 26.91 -16.62
N ARG A 455 19.99 27.89 -17.12
CA ARG A 455 21.12 27.62 -18.05
C ARG A 455 22.17 26.73 -17.40
N ASP A 456 22.56 27.04 -16.16
CA ASP A 456 23.58 26.27 -15.45
C ASP A 456 23.19 24.80 -15.30
N ALA A 457 21.92 24.52 -15.11
CA ALA A 457 21.41 23.17 -14.91
C ALA A 457 21.09 22.41 -16.20
N LEU A 458 20.69 23.12 -17.29
CA LEU A 458 20.16 22.49 -18.49
C LEU A 458 21.08 22.59 -19.73
N ASN A 459 22.14 23.42 -19.72
CA ASN A 459 23.01 23.47 -20.86
C ASN A 459 23.73 22.12 -21.04
N ILE A 460 23.82 21.65 -22.29
CA ILE A 460 24.41 20.34 -22.62
C ILE A 460 25.90 20.32 -22.37
N PRO A 461 26.72 21.30 -22.78
CA PRO A 461 28.18 21.25 -22.61
C PRO A 461 28.66 20.95 -21.18
N ASP A 462 27.99 21.53 -20.18
CA ASP A 462 28.36 21.35 -18.77
C ASP A 462 27.65 20.17 -18.10
N ASN A 463 26.52 19.66 -18.68
CA ASN A 463 25.63 18.67 -18.05
C ASN A 463 25.40 17.43 -18.96
N GLN A 464 26.38 17.03 -19.75
CA GLN A 464 26.26 16.02 -20.80
C GLN A 464 25.47 14.77 -20.41
N GLY A 465 25.87 14.09 -19.32
CA GLY A 465 25.27 12.82 -18.89
C GLY A 465 23.90 12.94 -18.22
N THR A 466 23.49 14.15 -17.82
CA THR A 466 22.24 14.37 -17.05
C THR A 466 21.20 15.17 -17.83
N VAL A 467 21.53 15.68 -19.02
CA VAL A 467 20.62 16.48 -19.84
C VAL A 467 20.49 15.92 -21.25
N PHE A 468 21.60 15.64 -21.95
CA PHE A 468 21.53 15.16 -23.33
C PHE A 468 20.82 13.80 -23.40
N ARG A 469 19.82 13.70 -24.30
CA ARG A 469 18.95 12.54 -24.49
C ARG A 469 18.07 12.19 -23.27
N GLN A 470 17.99 13.06 -22.26
CA GLN A 470 17.07 12.88 -21.15
C GLN A 470 15.74 13.58 -21.43
N LYS A 471 14.68 13.04 -20.84
CA LYS A 471 13.36 13.68 -20.85
C LYS A 471 13.29 14.70 -19.73
N ILE A 472 12.91 15.93 -20.06
CA ILE A 472 12.78 17.03 -19.10
C ILE A 472 11.43 17.73 -19.24
N LYS A 473 11.04 18.46 -18.18
CA LYS A 473 9.92 19.41 -18.22
C LYS A 473 10.50 20.82 -18.03
N VAL A 474 10.02 21.77 -18.79
CA VAL A 474 10.44 23.19 -18.71
C VAL A 474 9.22 24.11 -18.69
N PHE A 475 9.26 25.15 -17.86
CA PHE A 475 8.19 26.12 -17.70
C PHE A 475 8.59 27.47 -18.30
N GLY A 476 7.72 28.04 -19.14
CA GLY A 476 7.98 29.31 -19.80
C GLY A 476 6.81 29.74 -20.66
N ASN A 477 7.09 30.64 -21.60
CA ASN A 477 6.10 31.20 -22.53
C ASN A 477 6.38 30.68 -23.94
N ILE A 478 5.32 30.30 -24.66
CA ILE A 478 5.40 29.93 -26.10
C ILE A 478 5.40 31.20 -26.91
N ARG A 479 6.43 31.42 -27.70
CA ARG A 479 6.63 32.56 -28.60
C ARG A 479 7.37 32.12 -29.86
N LYS A 480 7.48 33.04 -30.82
CA LYS A 480 8.37 32.84 -31.97
C LYS A 480 9.83 32.90 -31.50
N TYR A 481 10.59 31.81 -31.71
CA TYR A 481 11.99 31.70 -31.35
C TYR A 481 12.74 30.85 -32.36
N LYS A 482 13.94 31.29 -32.81
CA LYS A 482 14.73 30.59 -33.82
C LYS A 482 13.97 30.22 -35.10
N GLY A 483 13.08 31.13 -35.58
CA GLY A 483 12.34 30.93 -36.81
C GLY A 483 11.06 30.10 -36.73
N THR A 484 10.77 29.50 -35.61
CA THR A 484 9.56 28.67 -35.35
C THR A 484 8.95 29.01 -33.99
N ARG A 485 7.90 28.28 -33.57
CA ARG A 485 7.47 28.30 -32.16
C ARG A 485 8.54 27.73 -31.26
N GLY A 486 8.76 28.36 -30.12
CA GLY A 486 9.71 27.91 -29.12
C GLY A 486 9.29 28.32 -27.73
N LEU A 487 9.96 27.82 -26.72
CA LEU A 487 9.76 28.20 -25.33
C LEU A 487 10.79 29.27 -24.95
N VAL A 488 10.30 30.42 -24.49
CA VAL A 488 11.13 31.54 -24.04
C VAL A 488 10.79 31.91 -22.61
N GLU A 489 11.58 32.81 -22.01
CA GLU A 489 11.39 33.25 -20.62
C GLU A 489 11.26 32.07 -19.64
N VAL A 490 12.11 31.09 -19.84
CA VAL A 490 12.09 29.85 -19.01
C VAL A 490 12.52 30.18 -17.59
N THR A 491 11.66 29.86 -16.63
CA THR A 491 11.86 30.19 -15.21
C THR A 491 11.96 28.98 -14.31
N ASP A 492 11.49 27.81 -14.73
CA ASP A 492 11.54 26.57 -13.94
C ASP A 492 11.77 25.33 -14.83
N TYR A 493 12.21 24.25 -14.24
CA TYR A 493 12.46 22.97 -14.91
C TYR A 493 12.33 21.79 -13.95
N ARG A 494 12.17 20.58 -14.51
CA ARG A 494 12.30 19.27 -13.85
C ARG A 494 13.09 18.33 -14.75
N LYS A 495 14.00 17.56 -14.13
CA LYS A 495 14.79 16.50 -14.81
C LYS A 495 14.24 15.14 -14.48
#